data_a0760886a10c4a75d5efafba01a451fd
#
_entry.id   a0760886a10c4a75d5efafba01a451fd
#
_cell.length_a   1.000
_cell.length_b   1.000
_cell.length_c   1.000
_cell.angle_alpha   90.00
_cell.angle_beta   90.00
_cell.angle_gamma   90.00
#
_symmetry.space_group_name_H-M   'P 1'
#
loop_
_entity.id
_entity.type
_entity.pdbx_description
1 polymer ?
#
loop_
_entity_poly.entity_id
_entity_poly.type
_entity_poly.pdbx_seq_one_letter_code
_entity_poly.pdbx_strand_id
1 'polypeptide(L)' 'MKFSKLTKPELEAIIKNANFTEQEEEIFTLLARGFIPKEISMKICIPLRTVERRIFDIKQKVNRLEGDLNGKSF' A
#
# COMPACT_ATOMS: atom_id res chain seq x y z
N MET A 1 -8.03 -4.65 6.14
CA MET A 1 -7.89 -3.95 4.86
C MET A 1 -7.38 -4.86 3.78
N LYS A 2 -7.99 -4.83 2.60
CA LYS A 2 -7.55 -5.65 1.47
C LYS A 2 -7.33 -4.76 0.25
N PHE A 3 -6.09 -4.43 -0.01
CA PHE A 3 -5.72 -3.59 -1.14
C PHE A 3 -6.17 -4.17 -2.49
N SER A 4 -6.18 -5.49 -2.59
CA SER A 4 -6.54 -6.16 -3.84
C SER A 4 -8.00 -5.98 -4.23
N LYS A 5 -8.83 -5.44 -3.36
CA LYS A 5 -10.24 -5.16 -3.66
C LYS A 5 -10.50 -3.74 -4.12
N LEU A 6 -9.45 -2.92 -4.17
CA LEU A 6 -9.60 -1.55 -4.62
C LEU A 6 -9.74 -1.49 -6.14
N THR A 7 -10.59 -0.62 -6.62
CA THR A 7 -10.72 -0.39 -8.06
C THR A 7 -9.55 0.45 -8.54
N LYS A 8 -9.32 0.47 -9.84
CA LYS A 8 -8.22 1.24 -10.41
C LYS A 8 -8.32 2.74 -10.08
N PRO A 9 -9.48 3.39 -10.19
CA PRO A 9 -9.60 4.80 -9.80
C PRO A 9 -9.30 5.03 -8.32
N GLU A 10 -9.72 4.09 -7.46
CA GLU A 10 -9.42 4.21 -6.02
C GLU A 10 -7.93 4.10 -5.75
N LEU A 11 -7.25 3.18 -6.43
CA LEU A 11 -5.80 3.02 -6.29
C LEU A 11 -5.07 4.29 -6.71
N GLU A 12 -5.45 4.85 -7.84
CA GLU A 12 -4.81 6.06 -8.35
C GLU A 12 -5.05 7.23 -7.41
N ALA A 13 -6.23 7.35 -6.85
CA ALA A 13 -6.55 8.41 -5.91
C ALA A 13 -5.70 8.30 -4.64
N ILE A 14 -5.54 7.07 -4.12
CA ILE A 14 -4.75 6.84 -2.92
C ILE A 14 -3.28 7.16 -3.20
N ILE A 15 -2.74 6.68 -4.31
CA ILE A 15 -1.35 6.92 -4.67
C ILE A 15 -1.10 8.42 -4.78
N LYS A 16 -2.01 9.13 -5.40
CA LYS A 16 -1.88 10.57 -5.59
C LYS A 16 -1.93 11.34 -4.27
N ASN A 17 -2.80 10.92 -3.36
CA ASN A 17 -3.06 11.68 -2.13
C ASN A 17 -2.26 11.21 -0.92
N ALA A 18 -1.78 9.99 -0.91
CA ALA A 18 -1.05 9.45 0.23
C ALA A 18 0.40 9.90 0.31
N ASN A 19 0.90 10.50 -0.76
CA ASN A 19 2.27 11.00 -0.80
C ASN A 19 3.29 9.88 -0.54
N PHE A 20 3.10 8.75 -1.22
CA PHE A 20 4.02 7.62 -1.10
C PHE A 20 5.39 7.93 -1.69
N THR A 21 6.43 7.32 -1.11
CA THR A 21 7.73 7.30 -1.75
C THR A 21 7.64 6.35 -2.95
N GLU A 22 8.62 6.40 -3.83
CA GLU A 22 8.65 5.55 -5.00
C GLU A 22 8.55 4.06 -4.64
N GLN A 23 9.30 3.65 -3.61
CA GLN A 23 9.28 2.27 -3.15
C GLN A 23 7.92 1.89 -2.54
N GLU A 24 7.34 2.78 -1.79
CA GLU A 24 6.02 2.54 -1.20
C GLU A 24 4.96 2.39 -2.28
N GLU A 25 5.02 3.21 -3.31
CA GLU A 25 4.06 3.12 -4.41
C GLU A 25 4.18 1.79 -5.13
N GLU A 26 5.42 1.33 -5.37
CA GLU A 26 5.65 0.05 -6.01
C GLU A 26 5.08 -1.10 -5.19
N ILE A 27 5.34 -1.09 -3.89
CA ILE A 27 4.82 -2.13 -2.99
C ILE A 27 3.30 -2.07 -2.93
N PHE A 28 2.73 -0.88 -2.81
CA PHE A 28 1.29 -0.72 -2.77
C PHE A 28 0.63 -1.26 -4.03
N THR A 29 1.20 -0.96 -5.18
CA THR A 29 0.68 -1.45 -6.46
C THR A 29 0.68 -2.97 -6.51
N LEU A 30 1.76 -3.60 -6.05
CA LEU A 30 1.86 -5.05 -6.03
C LEU A 30 0.85 -5.67 -5.05
N LEU A 31 0.67 -5.06 -3.89
CA LEU A 31 -0.35 -5.52 -2.94
C LEU A 31 -1.74 -5.45 -3.56
N ALA A 32 -2.01 -4.40 -4.29
CA ALA A 32 -3.30 -4.21 -4.96
C ALA A 32 -3.54 -5.26 -6.03
N ARG A 33 -2.47 -5.80 -6.60
CA ARG A 33 -2.55 -6.86 -7.61
C ARG A 33 -2.67 -8.26 -6.98
N GLY A 34 -2.67 -8.33 -5.65
CA GLY A 34 -2.84 -9.59 -4.95
C GLY A 34 -1.55 -10.28 -4.52
N PHE A 35 -0.41 -9.63 -4.66
CA PHE A 35 0.86 -10.20 -4.24
C PHE A 35 0.95 -10.18 -2.72
N ILE A 36 1.51 -11.25 -2.15
CA ILE A 36 1.77 -11.30 -0.71
C ILE A 36 3.16 -10.73 -0.43
N PRO A 37 3.45 -10.31 0.81
CA PRO A 37 4.75 -9.70 1.12
C PRO A 37 5.96 -10.52 0.71
N LYS A 38 5.88 -11.84 0.89
CA LYS A 38 6.99 -12.72 0.52
C LYS A 38 7.27 -12.65 -0.98
N GLU A 39 6.22 -12.63 -1.79
CA GLU A 39 6.36 -12.53 -3.24
C GLU A 39 6.92 -11.18 -3.63
N ILE A 40 6.49 -10.12 -2.95
CA ILE A 40 6.99 -8.78 -3.21
C ILE A 40 8.48 -8.71 -2.91
N SER A 41 8.90 -9.28 -1.78
CA SER A 41 10.29 -9.33 -1.39
C SER A 41 11.16 -9.93 -2.50
N MET A 42 10.68 -11.02 -3.08
CA MET A 42 11.41 -11.69 -4.15
C MET A 42 11.38 -10.90 -5.45
N LYS A 43 10.25 -10.27 -5.73
CA LYS A 43 10.06 -9.57 -6.99
C LYS A 43 10.89 -8.28 -7.10
N ILE A 44 10.98 -7.53 -6.01
CA ILE A 44 11.73 -6.27 -6.02
C ILE A 44 13.07 -6.36 -5.30
N CYS A 45 13.47 -7.58 -4.94
CA CYS A 45 14.81 -7.85 -4.40
C CYS A 45 15.16 -7.06 -3.13
N ILE A 46 14.23 -6.97 -2.20
CA ILE A 46 14.50 -6.38 -0.89
C ILE A 46 14.12 -7.37 0.21
N PRO A 47 14.73 -7.27 1.39
CA PRO A 47 14.43 -8.20 2.48
C PRO A 47 12.96 -8.16 2.88
N LEU A 48 12.41 -9.31 3.24
CA LEU A 48 11.02 -9.40 3.69
C LEU A 48 10.74 -8.45 4.84
N ARG A 49 11.67 -8.32 5.78
CA ARG A 49 11.53 -7.40 6.90
C ARG A 49 11.31 -5.97 6.41
N THR A 50 12.04 -5.57 5.38
CA THR A 50 11.88 -4.24 4.79
C THR A 50 10.52 -4.10 4.13
N VAL A 51 10.08 -5.13 3.41
CA VAL A 51 8.75 -5.12 2.78
C VAL A 51 7.67 -4.93 3.84
N GLU A 52 7.76 -5.69 4.93
CA GLU A 52 6.78 -5.61 6.01
C GLU A 52 6.74 -4.22 6.64
N ARG A 53 7.91 -3.62 6.82
CA ARG A 53 7.99 -2.28 7.36
C ARG A 53 7.35 -1.26 6.41
N ARG A 54 7.64 -1.39 5.12
CA ARG A 54 7.05 -0.49 4.12
C ARG A 54 5.53 -0.64 4.07
N ILE A 55 5.05 -1.87 4.21
CA ILE A 55 3.60 -2.12 4.24
C ILE A 55 2.97 -1.46 5.46
N PHE A 56 3.65 -1.51 6.59
CA PHE A 56 3.17 -0.83 7.79
C PHE A 56 3.05 0.68 7.54
N ASP A 57 4.09 1.27 6.95
CA ASP A 57 4.09 2.70 6.64
C ASP A 57 2.98 3.05 5.66
N ILE A 58 2.77 2.20 4.65
CA ILE A 58 1.70 2.37 3.67
C ILE A 58 0.34 2.36 4.36
N LYS A 59 0.12 1.40 5.25
CA LYS A 59 -1.14 1.31 5.98
C LYS A 59 -1.40 2.55 6.82
N GLN A 60 -0.35 3.09 7.44
CA GLN A 60 -0.49 4.30 8.23
C GLN A 60 -0.93 5.46 7.36
N LYS A 61 -0.33 5.62 6.18
CA LYS A 61 -0.68 6.69 5.27
C LYS A 61 -2.10 6.55 4.74
N VAL A 62 -2.51 5.34 4.38
CA VAL A 62 -3.85 5.08 3.88
C VAL A 62 -4.89 5.31 4.98
N ASN A 63 -4.62 4.84 6.19
CA ASN A 63 -5.52 5.03 7.31
C ASN A 63 -5.71 6.51 7.61
N ARG A 64 -4.67 7.30 7.45
CA ARG A 64 -4.74 8.74 7.67
C ARG A 64 -5.72 9.39 6.69
N LEU A 65 -5.65 8.98 5.42
CA LEU A 65 -6.59 9.46 4.41
C LEU A 65 -8.02 9.08 4.75
N GLU A 66 -8.22 7.83 5.14
CA GLU A 66 -9.55 7.33 5.50
C GLU A 66 -10.10 8.06 6.71
N GLY A 67 -9.25 8.27 7.71
CA GLY A 67 -9.65 8.99 8.91
C GLY A 67 -10.09 10.41 8.60
N ASP A 68 -9.39 11.06 7.69
CA ASP A 68 -9.73 12.43 7.29
C ASP A 68 -11.06 12.48 6.55
N LEU A 69 -11.39 11.43 5.81
CA LEU A 69 -12.60 11.41 5.00
C LEU A 69 -13.85 11.03 5.78
N ASN A 70 -13.78 10.02 6.63
CA ASN A 70 -14.99 9.53 7.30
C ASN A 70 -14.75 8.90 8.67
N GLY A 71 -13.55 9.02 9.22
CA GLY A 71 -13.25 8.50 10.54
C GLY A 71 -13.15 6.99 10.61
N LYS A 72 -13.10 6.31 9.50
CA LYS A 72 -12.96 4.85 9.46
C LYS A 72 -11.59 4.47 8.96
N SER A 73 -11.10 3.31 9.42
CA SER A 73 -9.87 2.74 8.89
C SER A 73 -10.18 1.49 8.08
N PHE A 74 -9.29 1.14 7.22
CA PHE A 74 -9.42 -0.12 6.49
C PHE A 74 -9.30 -1.31 7.40
#